data_e5ebeb88118d0663ddc19656a8eb5d88
#
_entry.id   e5ebeb88118d0663ddc19656a8eb5d88
#
_cell.length_a   1.000
_cell.length_b   1.000
_cell.length_c   1.000
_cell.angle_alpha   90.00
_cell.angle_beta   90.00
_cell.angle_gamma   90.00
#
_symmetry.space_group_name_H-M   'P 1'
#
loop_
_entity.id
_entity.type
_entity.pdbx_description
1 polymer ?
#
loop_
_entity_poly.entity_id
_entity_poly.type
_entity_poly.pdbx_seq_one_letter_code
_entity_poly.pdbx_strand_id
1 'polypeptide(L)'
;LMLIQVILGTQVREAIDQVSFAMGNLLREEWVENSGLVFLIHRSFSISLVTIHVLYFWWVMKYSSRTSPFAIWNQALFVLLILEIASGMGMAYFGIPAFLQPVHLLVGSVLLGVQFILMLRLNEAAQLKTESYL
;
A
#
# COMPACT_ATOMS: atom_id res chain seq x y z
N LEU A 1 -8.09 -6.34 -2.04
CA LEU A 1 -7.05 -5.89 -2.97
C LEU A 1 -5.72 -5.65 -2.25
N MET A 2 -5.68 -4.91 -1.11
CA MET A 2 -4.45 -4.64 -0.35
C MET A 2 -3.70 -5.92 0.07
N LEU A 3 -4.41 -6.95 0.53
CA LEU A 3 -3.78 -8.22 0.89
C LEU A 3 -3.04 -8.86 -0.30
N ILE A 4 -3.61 -8.77 -1.49
CA ILE A 4 -2.95 -9.25 -2.72
C ILE A 4 -1.66 -8.47 -2.97
N GLN A 5 -1.67 -7.16 -2.78
CA GLN A 5 -0.49 -6.31 -2.93
C GLN A 5 0.63 -6.69 -1.94
N VAL A 6 0.28 -7.01 -0.69
CA VAL A 6 1.24 -7.50 0.30
C VAL A 6 1.86 -8.83 -0.15
N ILE A 7 1.06 -9.77 -0.64
CA ILE A 7 1.55 -11.05 -1.17
C ILE A 7 2.48 -10.83 -2.37
N LEU A 8 2.10 -9.97 -3.32
CA LEU A 8 2.97 -9.61 -4.44
C LEU A 8 4.29 -8.96 -3.97
N GLY A 9 4.24 -8.12 -2.93
CA GLY A 9 5.43 -7.54 -2.32
C GLY A 9 6.39 -8.57 -1.72
N THR A 10 5.87 -9.63 -1.08
CA THR A 10 6.72 -10.72 -0.57
C THR A 10 7.39 -11.50 -1.69
N GLN A 11 6.69 -11.70 -2.82
CA GLN A 11 7.28 -12.35 -4.00
C GLN A 11 8.37 -11.49 -4.64
N VAL A 12 8.18 -10.16 -4.71
CA VAL A 12 9.23 -9.23 -5.15
C VAL A 12 10.45 -9.33 -4.25
N ARG A 13 10.26 -9.37 -2.93
CA ARG A 13 11.35 -9.53 -1.97
C ARG A 13 12.14 -10.81 -2.23
N GLU A 14 11.44 -11.93 -2.41
CA GLU A 14 12.09 -13.22 -2.71
C GLU A 14 12.88 -13.17 -4.02
N ALA A 15 12.30 -12.58 -5.08
CA ALA A 15 12.99 -12.42 -6.37
C ALA A 15 14.26 -11.56 -6.24
N ILE A 16 14.21 -10.46 -5.48
CA ILE A 16 15.37 -9.60 -5.20
C ILE A 16 16.45 -10.36 -4.43
N ASP A 17 16.08 -11.17 -3.44
CA ASP A 17 17.04 -11.95 -2.65
C ASP A 17 17.76 -13.00 -3.54
N GLN A 18 17.03 -13.64 -4.47
CA GLN A 18 17.61 -14.57 -5.45
C GLN A 18 18.58 -13.87 -6.41
N VAL A 19 18.21 -12.70 -6.95
CA VAL A 19 19.08 -11.89 -7.82
C VAL A 19 20.33 -11.43 -7.06
N SER A 20 20.15 -10.90 -5.85
CA SER A 20 21.25 -10.46 -4.99
C SER A 20 22.25 -11.57 -4.74
N PHE A 21 21.77 -12.77 -4.41
CA PHE A 21 22.61 -13.94 -4.18
C PHE A 21 23.36 -14.36 -5.47
N ALA A 22 22.66 -14.39 -6.61
CA ALA A 22 23.26 -14.75 -7.89
C ALA A 22 24.35 -13.76 -8.35
N MET A 23 24.21 -12.47 -7.97
CA MET A 23 25.18 -11.41 -8.26
C MET A 23 26.26 -11.26 -7.15
N GLY A 24 26.33 -12.18 -6.19
CA GLY A 24 27.31 -12.13 -5.10
C GLY A 24 27.15 -10.90 -4.22
N ASN A 25 25.95 -10.40 -4.04
CA ASN A 25 25.57 -9.17 -3.31
C ASN A 25 26.20 -7.87 -3.88
N LEU A 26 26.59 -7.88 -5.13
CA LEU A 26 27.13 -6.75 -5.87
C LEU A 26 26.05 -6.11 -6.77
N LEU A 27 26.34 -4.95 -7.35
CA LEU A 27 25.51 -4.28 -8.36
C LEU A 27 24.05 -4.07 -7.91
N ARG A 28 23.87 -3.52 -6.71
CA ARG A 28 22.53 -3.35 -6.09
C ARG A 28 21.54 -2.56 -6.96
N GLU A 29 22.05 -1.63 -7.75
CA GLU A 29 21.28 -0.84 -8.73
C GLU A 29 20.62 -1.69 -9.82
N GLU A 30 21.16 -2.86 -10.09
CA GLU A 30 20.65 -3.76 -11.14
C GLU A 30 19.64 -4.80 -10.59
N TRP A 31 19.49 -4.94 -9.26
CA TRP A 31 18.65 -5.99 -8.68
C TRP A 31 17.17 -5.86 -9.06
N VAL A 32 16.66 -4.63 -9.10
CA VAL A 32 15.25 -4.38 -9.46
C VAL A 32 15.01 -4.73 -10.92
N GLU A 33 15.91 -4.34 -11.81
CA GLU A 33 15.80 -4.63 -13.25
C GLU A 33 15.84 -6.13 -13.52
N ASN A 34 16.68 -6.86 -12.80
CA ASN A 34 16.84 -8.32 -12.96
C ASN A 34 15.80 -9.14 -12.18
N SER A 35 14.93 -8.52 -11.38
CA SER A 35 13.86 -9.23 -10.64
C SER A 35 12.69 -9.71 -11.52
N GLY A 36 12.66 -9.32 -12.78
CA GLY A 36 11.77 -9.87 -13.80
C GLY A 36 10.31 -9.42 -13.68
N LEU A 37 9.39 -10.29 -14.14
CA LEU A 37 7.96 -9.98 -14.23
C LEU A 37 7.28 -9.72 -12.88
N VAL A 38 7.78 -10.30 -11.80
CA VAL A 38 7.18 -10.17 -10.47
C VAL A 38 7.16 -8.71 -10.02
N PHE A 39 8.25 -7.98 -10.24
CA PHE A 39 8.32 -6.55 -9.95
C PHE A 39 7.35 -5.74 -10.83
N LEU A 40 7.25 -6.05 -12.12
CA LEU A 40 6.33 -5.37 -13.02
C LEU A 40 4.87 -5.58 -12.63
N ILE A 41 4.50 -6.80 -12.23
CA ILE A 41 3.14 -7.13 -11.74
C ILE A 41 2.85 -6.35 -10.46
N HIS A 42 3.74 -6.40 -9.47
CA HIS A 42 3.60 -5.66 -8.20
C HIS A 42 3.43 -4.15 -8.46
N ARG A 43 4.28 -3.56 -9.29
CA ARG A 43 4.24 -2.14 -9.67
C ARG A 43 2.94 -1.78 -10.39
N SER A 44 2.49 -2.57 -11.37
CA SER A 44 1.27 -2.31 -12.13
C SER A 44 0.03 -2.40 -11.24
N PHE A 45 0.01 -3.40 -10.35
CA PHE A 45 -1.06 -3.56 -9.37
C PHE A 45 -1.07 -2.40 -8.35
N SER A 46 0.10 -1.92 -7.93
CA SER A 46 0.23 -0.72 -7.08
C SER A 46 -0.42 0.51 -7.73
N ILE A 47 -0.18 0.75 -9.03
CA ILE A 47 -0.78 1.87 -9.76
C ILE A 47 -2.32 1.78 -9.74
N SER A 48 -2.86 0.59 -9.96
CA SER A 48 -4.29 0.34 -9.90
C SER A 48 -4.87 0.61 -8.51
N LEU A 49 -4.18 0.15 -7.46
CA LEU A 49 -4.57 0.41 -6.07
C LEU A 49 -4.53 1.89 -5.72
N VAL A 50 -3.48 2.59 -6.11
CA VAL A 50 -3.34 4.05 -5.90
C VAL A 50 -4.50 4.78 -6.54
N THR A 51 -4.83 4.44 -7.79
CA THR A 51 -5.95 5.06 -8.52
C THR A 51 -7.26 4.87 -7.77
N ILE A 52 -7.56 3.66 -7.31
CA ILE A 52 -8.77 3.36 -6.53
C ILE A 52 -8.80 4.17 -5.23
N HIS A 53 -7.68 4.25 -4.50
CA HIS A 53 -7.61 4.99 -3.23
C HIS A 53 -7.74 6.51 -3.43
N VAL A 54 -7.18 7.06 -4.50
CA VAL A 54 -7.33 8.50 -4.84
C VAL A 54 -8.79 8.81 -5.16
N LEU A 55 -9.45 7.99 -5.98
CA LEU A 55 -10.87 8.17 -6.31
C LEU A 55 -11.76 8.04 -5.07
N TYR A 56 -11.47 7.06 -4.21
CA TYR A 56 -12.18 6.86 -2.96
C TYR A 56 -11.96 8.05 -2.00
N PHE A 57 -10.72 8.51 -1.85
CA PHE A 57 -10.40 9.69 -1.05
C PHE A 57 -11.17 10.92 -1.51
N TRP A 58 -11.13 11.20 -2.81
CA TRP A 58 -11.86 12.33 -3.41
C TRP A 58 -13.37 12.23 -3.15
N TRP A 59 -13.95 11.04 -3.33
CA TRP A 59 -15.35 10.79 -3.09
C TRP A 59 -15.75 11.06 -1.63
N VAL A 60 -14.99 10.51 -0.68
CA VAL A 60 -15.24 10.73 0.76
C VAL A 60 -15.14 12.20 1.12
N MET A 61 -14.10 12.90 0.66
CA MET A 61 -13.90 14.33 0.97
C MET A 61 -14.96 15.24 0.34
N LYS A 62 -15.59 14.79 -0.73
CA LYS A 62 -16.69 15.53 -1.39
C LYS A 62 -18.01 15.39 -0.64
N TYR A 63 -18.29 14.23 -0.06
CA TYR A 63 -19.61 13.91 0.50
C TYR A 63 -19.64 13.81 2.03
N SER A 64 -18.49 13.86 2.71
CA SER A 64 -18.41 13.84 4.17
C SER A 64 -17.91 15.16 4.74
N SER A 65 -18.37 15.50 5.96
CA SER A 65 -17.75 16.60 6.70
C SER A 65 -16.27 16.29 6.97
N ARG A 66 -15.40 17.28 6.77
CA ARG A 66 -13.94 17.12 6.95
C ARG A 66 -13.54 16.74 8.39
N THR A 67 -14.38 17.07 9.37
CA THR A 67 -14.17 16.78 10.79
C THR A 67 -14.84 15.49 11.24
N SER A 68 -15.53 14.78 10.34
CA SER A 68 -16.13 13.49 10.69
C SER A 68 -15.03 12.47 11.01
N PRO A 69 -15.25 11.56 11.98
CA PRO A 69 -14.28 10.51 12.29
C PRO A 69 -13.88 9.70 11.03
N PHE A 70 -14.82 9.47 10.13
CA PHE A 70 -14.61 8.77 8.88
C PHE A 70 -13.66 9.53 7.94
N ALA A 71 -13.83 10.86 7.80
CA ALA A 71 -12.95 11.68 6.98
C ALA A 71 -11.54 11.76 7.55
N ILE A 72 -11.39 11.79 8.90
CA ILE A 72 -10.08 11.79 9.55
C ILE A 72 -9.32 10.49 9.26
N TRP A 73 -9.96 9.33 9.40
CA TRP A 73 -9.34 8.05 9.08
C TRP A 73 -9.00 7.92 7.59
N ASN A 74 -9.84 8.47 6.71
CA ASN A 74 -9.57 8.50 5.27
C ASN A 74 -8.37 9.40 4.93
N GLN A 75 -8.18 10.52 5.62
CA GLN A 75 -7.00 11.37 5.47
C GLN A 75 -5.74 10.64 5.95
N ALA A 76 -5.80 9.95 7.10
CA ALA A 76 -4.68 9.14 7.60
C ALA A 76 -4.29 8.04 6.60
N LEU A 77 -5.27 7.34 6.05
CA LEU A 77 -5.06 6.34 4.99
C LEU A 77 -4.35 6.94 3.77
N PHE A 78 -4.76 8.13 3.34
CA PHE A 78 -4.17 8.80 2.20
C PHE A 78 -2.71 9.23 2.44
N VAL A 79 -2.40 9.73 3.64
CA VAL A 79 -1.02 10.05 4.03
C VAL A 79 -0.14 8.79 4.05
N LEU A 80 -0.64 7.69 4.63
CA LEU A 80 0.08 6.41 4.64
C LEU A 80 0.31 5.89 3.22
N LEU A 81 -0.66 6.04 2.32
CA LEU A 81 -0.51 5.66 0.92
C LEU A 81 0.62 6.45 0.23
N ILE A 82 0.73 7.75 0.48
CA ILE A 82 1.82 8.58 -0.05
C ILE A 82 3.17 8.10 0.48
N LEU A 83 3.27 7.80 1.77
CA LEU A 83 4.51 7.28 2.38
C LEU A 83 4.90 5.92 1.81
N GLU A 84 3.91 5.05 1.57
CA GLU A 84 4.11 3.74 0.97
C GLU A 84 4.65 3.85 -0.46
N ILE A 85 4.08 4.74 -1.28
CA ILE A 85 4.56 5.01 -2.62
C ILE A 85 5.98 5.59 -2.58
N ALA A 86 6.22 6.58 -1.72
CA ALA A 86 7.53 7.24 -1.62
C ALA A 86 8.64 6.26 -1.20
N SER A 87 8.36 5.38 -0.22
CA SER A 87 9.32 4.36 0.21
C SER A 87 9.57 3.29 -0.86
N GLY A 88 8.51 2.85 -1.56
CA GLY A 88 8.62 1.91 -2.67
C GLY A 88 9.41 2.47 -3.86
N MET A 89 9.16 3.74 -4.23
CA MET A 89 9.95 4.44 -5.25
C MET A 89 11.40 4.60 -4.78
N GLY A 90 11.62 4.96 -3.52
CA GLY A 90 12.96 5.06 -2.95
C GLY A 90 13.73 3.74 -3.06
N MET A 91 13.10 2.61 -2.81
CA MET A 91 13.73 1.31 -3.02
C MET A 91 14.04 1.03 -4.49
N ALA A 92 13.12 1.34 -5.40
CA ALA A 92 13.28 1.04 -6.83
C ALA A 92 14.39 1.86 -7.49
N TYR A 93 14.59 3.13 -7.08
CA TYR A 93 15.51 4.05 -7.76
C TYR A 93 16.86 4.24 -7.05
N PHE A 94 17.00 3.85 -5.78
CA PHE A 94 18.23 4.05 -5.01
C PHE A 94 18.94 2.73 -4.62
N GLY A 95 18.78 1.67 -5.40
CA GLY A 95 19.50 0.40 -5.18
C GLY A 95 19.06 -0.29 -3.88
N ILE A 96 17.78 -0.24 -3.55
CA ILE A 96 17.16 -0.91 -2.39
C ILE A 96 17.89 -0.61 -1.07
N PRO A 97 17.88 0.65 -0.57
CA PRO A 97 18.50 0.98 0.70
C PRO A 97 17.96 0.12 1.84
N ALA A 98 18.87 -0.42 2.66
CA ALA A 98 18.51 -1.40 3.70
C ALA A 98 17.46 -0.87 4.70
N PHE A 99 17.51 0.45 5.02
CA PHE A 99 16.56 1.06 5.95
C PHE A 99 15.15 1.25 5.36
N LEU A 100 15.01 1.38 4.03
CA LEU A 100 13.71 1.56 3.39
C LEU A 100 12.89 0.27 3.36
N GLN A 101 13.52 -0.89 3.40
CA GLN A 101 12.83 -2.17 3.38
C GLN A 101 11.90 -2.35 4.61
N PRO A 102 12.39 -2.22 5.87
CA PRO A 102 11.51 -2.31 7.03
C PRO A 102 10.52 -1.14 7.11
N VAL A 103 10.87 0.06 6.64
CA VAL A 103 9.95 1.20 6.61
C VAL A 103 8.78 0.93 5.69
N HIS A 104 9.02 0.49 4.45
CA HIS A 104 7.98 0.14 3.49
C HIS A 104 7.06 -0.97 4.03
N LEU A 105 7.62 -2.04 4.58
CA LEU A 105 6.84 -3.12 5.18
C LEU A 105 5.98 -2.64 6.36
N LEU A 106 6.54 -1.79 7.23
CA LEU A 106 5.82 -1.23 8.37
C LEU A 106 4.66 -0.34 7.92
N VAL A 107 4.92 0.59 6.99
CA VAL A 107 3.89 1.51 6.47
C VAL A 107 2.78 0.72 5.77
N GLY A 108 3.11 -0.28 4.94
CA GLY A 108 2.14 -1.14 4.28
C GLY A 108 1.28 -1.94 5.28
N SER A 109 1.88 -2.42 6.36
CA SER A 109 1.16 -3.13 7.43
C SER A 109 0.19 -2.21 8.18
N VAL A 110 0.62 -0.98 8.50
CA VAL A 110 -0.23 0.03 9.15
C VAL A 110 -1.35 0.46 8.21
N LEU A 111 -1.05 0.68 6.93
CA LEU A 111 -2.04 1.01 5.89
C LEU A 111 -3.15 -0.05 5.81
N LEU A 112 -2.77 -1.34 5.79
CA LEU A 112 -3.72 -2.45 5.81
C LEU A 112 -4.59 -2.44 7.07
N GLY A 113 -3.99 -2.19 8.25
CA GLY A 113 -4.70 -2.09 9.53
C GLY A 113 -5.71 -0.94 9.55
N VAL A 114 -5.32 0.25 9.09
CA VAL A 114 -6.22 1.41 9.00
C VAL A 114 -7.37 1.15 8.03
N GLN A 115 -7.10 0.52 6.90
CA GLN A 115 -8.14 0.15 5.93
C GLN A 115 -9.13 -0.86 6.53
N PHE A 116 -8.65 -1.82 7.31
CA PHE A 116 -9.51 -2.78 8.01
C PHE A 116 -10.42 -2.09 9.03
N ILE A 117 -9.90 -1.16 9.83
CA ILE A 117 -10.68 -0.35 10.77
C ILE A 117 -11.77 0.44 10.05
N LEU A 118 -11.42 1.10 8.93
CA LEU A 118 -12.39 1.82 8.10
C LEU A 118 -13.51 0.91 7.60
N MET A 119 -13.19 -0.29 7.15
CA MET A 119 -14.17 -1.26 6.69
C MET A 119 -15.14 -1.68 7.82
N LEU A 120 -14.62 -1.91 9.03
CA LEU A 120 -15.47 -2.22 10.21
C LEU A 120 -16.42 -1.08 10.55
N ARG A 121 -15.93 0.16 10.55
CA ARG A 121 -16.74 1.36 10.81
C ARG A 121 -17.85 1.57 9.79
N LEU A 122 -17.58 1.28 8.52
CA LEU A 122 -18.60 1.34 7.47
C LEU A 122 -19.69 0.28 7.68
N ASN A 123 -19.29 -0.91 8.06
CA ASN A 123 -20.24 -2.00 8.31
C ASN A 123 -21.13 -1.70 9.53
N GLU A 124 -20.58 -1.20 10.63
CA GLU A 124 -21.34 -0.76 11.80
C GLU A 124 -22.38 0.33 11.43
N ALA A 125 -21.95 1.34 10.69
CA ALA A 125 -22.83 2.43 10.26
C ALA A 125 -23.96 1.92 9.34
N ALA A 126 -23.70 0.95 8.50
CA ALA A 126 -24.72 0.32 7.63
C ALA A 126 -25.75 -0.48 8.42
N GLN A 127 -25.30 -1.23 9.45
CA GLN A 127 -26.19 -2.02 10.34
C GLN A 127 -27.13 -1.12 11.13
N LEU A 128 -26.61 -0.07 11.79
CA LEU A 128 -27.42 0.87 12.56
C LEU A 128 -28.48 1.56 11.69
N LYS A 129 -28.16 1.86 10.43
CA LYS A 129 -29.13 2.43 9.50
C LYS A 129 -30.24 1.43 9.15
N THR A 130 -29.93 0.16 9.00
CA THR A 130 -30.92 -0.88 8.69
C THR A 130 -31.88 -1.08 9.87
N GLU A 131 -31.38 -1.10 11.09
CA GLU A 131 -32.20 -1.23 12.32
C GLU A 131 -33.15 -0.03 12.53
N SER A 132 -32.78 1.15 12.07
CA SER A 132 -33.62 2.35 12.19
C SER A 132 -34.83 2.37 11.25
N TYR A 133 -34.91 1.46 10.29
CA TYR A 133 -36.03 1.31 9.36
C TYR A 133 -36.97 0.13 9.68
N LEU A 134 -36.65 -0.68 10.70
CA LEU A 134 -37.49 -1.79 11.21
C LEU A 134 -38.25 -1.36 12.44
#